data_e805521251d295a02f787d3644e2c3bd
#
_entry.id   e805521251d295a02f787d3644e2c3bd
#
_cell.length_a   1.000
_cell.length_b   1.000
_cell.length_c   1.000
_cell.angle_alpha   90.00
_cell.angle_beta   90.00
_cell.angle_gamma   90.00
#
_symmetry.space_group_name_H-M   'P 1'
#
loop_
_entity.id
_entity.type
_entity.pdbx_description
1 polymer ?
#
loop_
_entity_poly.entity_id
_entity_poly.type
_entity_poly.pdbx_seq_one_letter_code
_entity_poly.pdbx_strand_id
1 'polypeptide(L)'
;MGAFAAILMSFTALALVPSLQLAAIEPTPGTTSYTFEERLGKDVYMREGCIYCHTQQVRPNGFGSDMDRGWGPRGSLPGDYVFDETHQLGTMRTGPDLHDIASRQPSRDWHLAHLYQPRSVSPGSVMPAYPYLFEVKAEDEVRASEVTVPISGDSAPPEGQVVVATDEALALYEYLMTLQLQEVDDS
;
A
#
# COMPACT_ATOMS: atom_id res chain seq x y z
N MET A 1 -25.06 -5.67 -41.97
CA MET A 1 -23.80 -6.47 -42.01
C MET A 1 -22.60 -5.61 -41.56
N GLY A 2 -22.35 -4.41 -42.14
CA GLY A 2 -21.16 -3.60 -41.79
C GLY A 2 -21.06 -3.16 -40.32
N ALA A 3 -22.15 -2.71 -39.69
CA ALA A 3 -22.15 -2.31 -38.30
C ALA A 3 -21.79 -3.45 -37.34
N PHE A 4 -22.31 -4.68 -37.59
CA PHE A 4 -21.98 -5.84 -36.78
C PHE A 4 -20.50 -6.24 -36.93
N ALA A 5 -19.96 -6.19 -38.14
CA ALA A 5 -18.54 -6.45 -38.39
C ALA A 5 -17.63 -5.43 -37.69
N ALA A 6 -18.03 -4.16 -37.72
CA ALA A 6 -17.29 -3.11 -37.02
C ALA A 6 -17.30 -3.31 -35.48
N ILE A 7 -18.46 -3.64 -34.89
CA ILE A 7 -18.59 -3.92 -33.46
C ILE A 7 -17.74 -5.14 -33.05
N LEU A 8 -17.84 -6.23 -33.83
CA LEU A 8 -17.08 -7.46 -33.59
C LEU A 8 -15.57 -7.20 -33.65
N MET A 9 -15.12 -6.49 -34.67
CA MET A 9 -13.71 -6.12 -34.82
C MET A 9 -13.23 -5.24 -33.64
N SER A 10 -14.02 -4.22 -33.27
CA SER A 10 -13.69 -3.34 -32.14
C SER A 10 -13.65 -4.12 -30.82
N PHE A 11 -14.62 -4.99 -30.58
CA PHE A 11 -14.62 -5.85 -29.38
C PHE A 11 -13.41 -6.77 -29.35
N THR A 12 -13.09 -7.41 -30.46
CA THR A 12 -11.92 -8.30 -30.55
C THR A 12 -10.63 -7.53 -30.30
N ALA A 13 -10.43 -6.39 -30.95
CA ALA A 13 -9.19 -5.63 -30.85
C ALA A 13 -9.02 -4.90 -29.50
N LEU A 14 -10.10 -4.37 -28.92
CA LEU A 14 -10.03 -3.49 -27.75
C LEU A 14 -10.41 -4.17 -26.43
N ALA A 15 -11.04 -5.33 -26.47
CA ALA A 15 -11.41 -6.06 -25.27
C ALA A 15 -10.79 -7.47 -25.24
N LEU A 16 -11.10 -8.32 -26.23
CA LEU A 16 -10.70 -9.72 -26.20
C LEU A 16 -9.17 -9.90 -26.25
N VAL A 17 -8.50 -9.28 -27.21
CA VAL A 17 -7.04 -9.41 -27.35
C VAL A 17 -6.30 -8.87 -26.12
N PRO A 18 -6.58 -7.65 -25.61
CA PRO A 18 -5.95 -7.17 -24.36
C PRO A 18 -6.24 -8.07 -23.16
N SER A 19 -7.47 -8.58 -23.01
CA SER A 19 -7.81 -9.51 -21.92
C SER A 19 -6.98 -10.79 -21.96
N LEU A 20 -6.78 -11.36 -23.16
CA LEU A 20 -5.95 -12.56 -23.34
C LEU A 20 -4.47 -12.27 -23.07
N GLN A 21 -3.98 -11.08 -23.44
CA GLN A 21 -2.61 -10.66 -23.16
C GLN A 21 -2.39 -10.49 -21.64
N LEU A 22 -3.33 -9.85 -20.93
CA LEU A 22 -3.26 -9.70 -19.48
C LEU A 22 -3.30 -11.06 -18.76
N ALA A 23 -4.19 -11.96 -19.21
CA ALA A 23 -4.29 -13.30 -18.64
C ALA A 23 -3.04 -14.19 -18.86
N ALA A 24 -2.18 -13.82 -19.80
CA ALA A 24 -0.92 -14.51 -20.08
C ALA A 24 0.29 -13.95 -19.32
N ILE A 25 0.10 -12.90 -18.51
CA ILE A 25 1.19 -12.33 -17.71
C ILE A 25 1.49 -13.28 -16.55
N GLU A 26 2.75 -13.71 -16.47
CA GLU A 26 3.25 -14.53 -15.38
C GLU A 26 3.54 -13.65 -14.14
N PRO A 27 3.31 -14.15 -12.93
CA PRO A 27 3.69 -13.45 -11.70
C PRO A 27 5.18 -13.18 -11.67
N THR A 28 5.58 -11.97 -11.29
CA THR A 28 6.98 -11.67 -10.96
C THR A 28 7.41 -12.53 -9.76
N PRO A 29 8.65 -13.05 -9.71
CA PRO A 29 9.14 -13.81 -8.58
C PRO A 29 8.88 -13.11 -7.24
N GLY A 30 8.31 -13.84 -6.27
CA GLY A 30 7.94 -13.30 -4.97
C GLY A 30 6.55 -12.68 -4.88
N THR A 31 5.85 -12.46 -6.01
CA THR A 31 4.46 -11.99 -5.99
C THR A 31 3.52 -13.13 -5.57
N THR A 32 2.73 -12.90 -4.53
CA THR A 32 1.78 -13.88 -3.96
C THR A 32 0.38 -13.30 -3.85
N SER A 33 -0.62 -14.18 -3.77
CA SER A 33 -1.99 -13.75 -3.50
C SER A 33 -2.15 -13.33 -2.04
N TYR A 34 -2.99 -12.34 -1.80
CA TYR A 34 -3.26 -11.84 -0.45
C TYR A 34 -3.98 -12.86 0.42
N THR A 35 -3.60 -12.92 1.69
CA THR A 35 -4.35 -13.56 2.77
C THR A 35 -5.66 -12.81 3.03
N PHE A 36 -6.47 -13.32 3.96
CA PHE A 36 -7.70 -12.63 4.35
C PHE A 36 -7.41 -11.29 5.04
N GLU A 37 -6.46 -11.27 5.96
CA GLU A 37 -6.05 -10.08 6.71
C GLU A 37 -5.45 -9.00 5.78
N GLU A 38 -4.60 -9.39 4.86
CA GLU A 38 -4.01 -8.48 3.87
C GLU A 38 -5.07 -7.87 2.94
N ARG A 39 -6.12 -8.64 2.58
CA ARG A 39 -7.27 -8.10 1.83
C ARG A 39 -8.07 -7.09 2.64
N LEU A 40 -8.34 -7.38 3.92
CA LEU A 40 -8.97 -6.40 4.82
C LEU A 40 -8.13 -5.11 4.91
N GLY A 41 -6.81 -5.24 5.03
CA GLY A 41 -5.90 -4.10 5.03
C GLY A 41 -5.95 -3.29 3.73
N LYS A 42 -6.05 -3.95 2.58
CA LYS A 42 -6.26 -3.29 1.30
C LYS A 42 -7.60 -2.55 1.24
N ASP A 43 -8.66 -3.13 1.76
CA ASP A 43 -9.97 -2.48 1.85
C ASP A 43 -9.90 -1.22 2.72
N VAL A 44 -9.19 -1.26 3.85
CA VAL A 44 -8.90 -0.07 4.68
C VAL A 44 -8.12 0.96 3.86
N TYR A 45 -7.04 0.57 3.17
CA TYR A 45 -6.24 1.46 2.32
C TYR A 45 -7.09 2.19 1.28
N MET A 46 -8.00 1.49 0.61
CA MET A 46 -8.90 2.07 -0.39
C MET A 46 -9.96 2.96 0.25
N ARG A 47 -10.58 2.51 1.35
CA ARG A 47 -11.64 3.24 2.05
C ARG A 47 -11.13 4.56 2.63
N GLU A 48 -9.93 4.56 3.19
CA GLU A 48 -9.31 5.76 3.76
C GLU A 48 -8.73 6.70 2.70
N GLY A 49 -8.73 6.28 1.44
CA GLY A 49 -8.30 7.12 0.32
C GLY A 49 -6.79 7.32 0.22
N CYS A 50 -5.99 6.41 0.77
CA CYS A 50 -4.53 6.48 0.77
C CYS A 50 -3.97 6.63 -0.66
N ILE A 51 -4.63 6.00 -1.65
CA ILE A 51 -4.26 6.08 -3.08
C ILE A 51 -4.23 7.52 -3.63
N TYR A 52 -5.02 8.44 -3.07
CA TYR A 52 -5.06 9.83 -3.55
C TYR A 52 -3.76 10.59 -3.28
N CYS A 53 -2.93 10.11 -2.36
CA CYS A 53 -1.61 10.66 -2.07
C CYS A 53 -0.48 9.68 -2.34
N HIS A 54 -0.73 8.38 -2.20
CA HIS A 54 0.23 7.29 -2.30
C HIS A 54 -0.22 6.26 -3.34
N THR A 55 0.36 6.30 -4.54
CA THR A 55 0.17 5.25 -5.54
C THR A 55 1.15 4.09 -5.30
N GLN A 56 0.88 2.97 -5.96
CA GLN A 56 1.69 1.74 -5.88
C GLN A 56 2.22 1.40 -7.28
N GLN A 57 3.11 2.25 -7.78
CA GLN A 57 3.74 2.08 -9.09
C GLN A 57 5.07 2.84 -9.13
N VAL A 58 6.16 2.16 -8.84
CA VAL A 58 7.51 2.74 -9.00
C VAL A 58 7.77 2.94 -10.48
N ARG A 59 8.08 4.17 -10.86
CA ARG A 59 8.41 4.52 -12.26
C ARG A 59 9.87 4.20 -12.54
N PRO A 60 10.17 3.60 -13.72
CA PRO A 60 11.55 3.29 -14.09
C PRO A 60 12.36 4.56 -14.37
N ASN A 61 13.68 4.42 -14.38
CA ASN A 61 14.61 5.47 -14.75
C ASN A 61 14.27 6.06 -16.12
N GLY A 62 14.37 7.37 -16.24
CA GLY A 62 14.04 8.11 -17.46
C GLY A 62 12.55 8.43 -17.61
N PHE A 63 11.66 7.81 -16.83
CA PHE A 63 10.24 8.13 -16.80
C PHE A 63 9.82 8.93 -15.55
N GLY A 64 10.56 8.82 -14.49
CA GLY A 64 10.35 9.55 -13.24
C GLY A 64 11.57 9.49 -12.34
N SER A 65 11.49 10.09 -11.17
CA SER A 65 12.56 10.14 -10.18
C SER A 65 12.34 9.19 -8.99
N ASP A 66 11.48 8.19 -9.14
CA ASP A 66 11.09 7.33 -8.02
C ASP A 66 12.27 6.47 -7.53
N MET A 67 13.02 5.89 -8.46
CA MET A 67 14.23 5.11 -8.15
C MET A 67 15.34 6.00 -7.57
N ASP A 68 15.55 7.20 -8.11
CA ASP A 68 16.52 8.18 -7.58
C ASP A 68 16.19 8.60 -6.14
N ARG A 69 14.91 8.53 -5.76
CA ARG A 69 14.43 8.79 -4.38
C ARG A 69 14.50 7.56 -3.48
N GLY A 70 14.95 6.43 -4.01
CA GLY A 70 14.99 5.16 -3.27
C GLY A 70 13.62 4.57 -2.99
N TRP A 71 12.63 4.79 -3.86
CA TRP A 71 11.28 4.28 -3.66
C TRP A 71 11.07 2.85 -4.17
N GLY A 72 12.05 2.29 -4.81
CA GLY A 72 12.12 0.89 -5.21
C GLY A 72 13.42 0.58 -5.94
N PRO A 73 13.84 -0.68 -5.94
CA PRO A 73 15.08 -1.13 -6.59
C PRO A 73 14.96 -1.14 -8.12
N ARG A 74 13.73 -1.24 -8.64
CA ARG A 74 13.39 -1.25 -10.07
C ARG A 74 12.04 -0.58 -10.32
N GLY A 75 11.71 -0.33 -11.58
CA GLY A 75 10.36 0.02 -11.98
C GLY A 75 9.39 -1.15 -11.77
N SER A 76 8.12 -0.83 -11.50
CA SER A 76 7.07 -1.84 -11.37
C SER A 76 6.80 -2.54 -12.70
N LEU A 77 6.54 -3.84 -12.67
CA LEU A 77 6.26 -4.70 -13.81
C LEU A 77 4.81 -5.19 -13.77
N PRO A 78 4.21 -5.54 -14.91
CA PRO A 78 2.85 -6.08 -14.95
C PRO A 78 2.67 -7.33 -14.07
N GLY A 79 3.70 -8.19 -13.98
CA GLY A 79 3.69 -9.39 -13.16
C GLY A 79 3.59 -9.14 -11.65
N ASP A 80 3.91 -7.93 -11.18
CA ASP A 80 3.79 -7.56 -9.77
C ASP A 80 2.31 -7.45 -9.32
N TYR A 81 1.37 -7.35 -10.26
CA TYR A 81 -0.03 -7.05 -10.01
C TYR A 81 -1.00 -8.18 -10.36
N VAL A 82 -0.52 -9.35 -10.79
CA VAL A 82 -1.39 -10.43 -11.32
C VAL A 82 -2.42 -10.95 -10.30
N PHE A 83 -2.14 -10.79 -9.01
CA PHE A 83 -3.06 -11.16 -7.93
C PHE A 83 -3.76 -9.94 -7.30
N ASP A 84 -3.54 -8.75 -7.85
CA ASP A 84 -4.04 -7.50 -7.30
C ASP A 84 -5.37 -7.12 -7.96
N GLU A 85 -6.48 -7.45 -7.36
CA GLU A 85 -7.80 -6.99 -7.79
C GLU A 85 -8.05 -5.57 -7.32
N THR A 86 -8.35 -4.69 -8.28
CA THR A 86 -8.34 -3.23 -8.18
C THR A 86 -6.91 -2.70 -7.93
N HIS A 87 -6.13 -2.69 -9.01
CA HIS A 87 -4.76 -2.15 -9.02
C HIS A 87 -4.73 -0.69 -8.53
N GLN A 88 -3.79 -0.38 -7.65
CA GLN A 88 -3.60 0.96 -7.11
C GLN A 88 -2.51 1.74 -7.88
N LEU A 89 -2.55 1.62 -9.20
CA LEU A 89 -1.62 2.27 -10.12
C LEU A 89 -1.79 3.78 -10.14
N GLY A 90 -0.75 4.49 -10.50
CA GLY A 90 -0.83 5.93 -10.76
C GLY A 90 0.49 6.64 -10.55
N THR A 91 0.45 7.95 -10.77
CA THR A 91 1.61 8.84 -10.69
C THR A 91 1.46 9.90 -9.60
N MET A 92 0.52 9.74 -8.68
CA MET A 92 0.34 10.66 -7.57
C MET A 92 1.55 10.59 -6.63
N ARG A 93 2.12 11.76 -6.34
CA ARG A 93 3.36 11.92 -5.55
C ARG A 93 3.22 13.01 -4.49
N THR A 94 2.02 13.18 -3.92
CA THR A 94 1.81 14.01 -2.72
C THR A 94 2.52 13.38 -1.53
N GLY A 95 2.43 12.05 -1.40
CA GLY A 95 3.29 11.21 -0.59
C GLY A 95 4.21 10.35 -1.45
N PRO A 96 5.18 9.64 -0.86
CA PRO A 96 6.01 8.66 -1.55
C PRO A 96 5.17 7.55 -2.19
N ASP A 97 5.65 6.96 -3.30
CA ASP A 97 5.11 5.71 -3.80
C ASP A 97 5.30 4.59 -2.78
N LEU A 98 4.32 3.70 -2.64
CA LEU A 98 4.33 2.66 -1.61
C LEU A 98 4.58 1.25 -2.15
N HIS A 99 4.80 1.06 -3.45
CA HIS A 99 4.93 -0.29 -4.02
C HIS A 99 6.13 -1.10 -3.49
N ASP A 100 7.09 -0.44 -2.85
CA ASP A 100 8.22 -1.08 -2.15
C ASP A 100 8.38 -0.58 -0.71
N ILE A 101 7.28 -0.28 -0.04
CA ILE A 101 7.35 0.30 1.31
C ILE A 101 7.85 -0.71 2.34
N ALA A 102 7.53 -1.99 2.20
CA ALA A 102 7.96 -3.03 3.12
C ALA A 102 9.49 -3.15 3.19
N SER A 103 10.18 -3.03 2.04
CA SER A 103 11.66 -3.04 2.00
C SER A 103 12.25 -1.79 2.65
N ARG A 104 11.64 -0.63 2.41
CA ARG A 104 12.17 0.67 2.87
C ARG A 104 11.90 0.96 4.33
N GLN A 105 10.77 0.49 4.83
CA GLN A 105 10.31 0.74 6.20
C GLN A 105 9.61 -0.49 6.79
N PRO A 106 10.37 -1.48 7.27
CA PRO A 106 9.79 -2.73 7.80
C PRO A 106 9.26 -2.61 9.24
N SER A 107 9.46 -1.46 9.90
CA SER A 107 9.10 -1.30 11.31
C SER A 107 7.59 -1.14 11.52
N ARG A 108 6.96 -2.09 12.19
CA ARG A 108 5.55 -2.03 12.57
C ARG A 108 5.25 -0.81 13.44
N ASP A 109 6.05 -0.58 14.44
CA ASP A 109 5.86 0.53 15.37
C ASP A 109 5.92 1.88 14.67
N TRP A 110 6.82 2.02 13.71
CA TRP A 110 6.90 3.21 12.88
C TRP A 110 5.62 3.41 12.05
N HIS A 111 5.12 2.35 11.39
CA HIS A 111 3.90 2.42 10.58
C HIS A 111 2.69 2.80 11.42
N LEU A 112 2.50 2.13 12.55
CA LEU A 112 1.36 2.41 13.44
C LEU A 112 1.44 3.82 14.01
N ALA A 113 2.61 4.27 14.45
CA ALA A 113 2.82 5.64 14.91
C ALA A 113 2.61 6.66 13.79
N HIS A 114 3.06 6.35 12.56
CA HIS A 114 2.87 7.21 11.38
C HIS A 114 1.38 7.33 10.98
N LEU A 115 0.62 6.24 11.08
CA LEU A 115 -0.83 6.26 10.83
C LEU A 115 -1.59 7.02 11.92
N TYR A 116 -1.25 6.79 13.19
CA TYR A 116 -1.87 7.50 14.31
C TYR A 116 -1.63 9.01 14.24
N GLN A 117 -0.36 9.40 14.15
CA GLN A 117 0.07 10.80 14.01
C GLN A 117 1.35 10.89 13.18
N PRO A 118 1.26 11.20 11.88
CA PRO A 118 2.42 11.21 10.98
C PRO A 118 3.59 12.06 11.48
N ARG A 119 3.29 13.20 12.09
CA ARG A 119 4.30 14.15 12.57
C ARG A 119 5.09 13.67 13.78
N SER A 120 4.60 12.64 14.48
CA SER A 120 5.35 12.04 15.61
C SER A 120 6.62 11.32 15.16
N VAL A 121 6.66 10.79 13.93
CA VAL A 121 7.80 10.05 13.36
C VAL A 121 8.37 10.68 12.10
N SER A 122 7.64 11.59 11.46
CA SER A 122 8.05 12.34 10.27
C SER A 122 7.73 13.82 10.44
N PRO A 123 8.58 14.60 11.10
CA PRO A 123 8.37 16.04 11.29
C PRO A 123 8.17 16.76 9.93
N GLY A 124 7.14 17.60 9.86
CA GLY A 124 6.80 18.30 8.62
C GLY A 124 5.91 17.51 7.65
N SER A 125 5.50 16.29 7.98
CA SER A 125 4.56 15.52 7.17
C SER A 125 3.25 16.26 6.95
N VAL A 126 2.77 16.28 5.71
CA VAL A 126 1.45 16.81 5.30
C VAL A 126 0.36 15.74 5.30
N MET A 127 0.72 14.48 5.57
CA MET A 127 -0.22 13.38 5.69
C MET A 127 -1.21 13.66 6.83
N PRO A 128 -2.53 13.46 6.64
CA PRO A 128 -3.49 13.52 7.72
C PRO A 128 -3.24 12.39 8.74
N ALA A 129 -3.65 12.63 9.98
CA ALA A 129 -3.65 11.60 11.01
C ALA A 129 -4.94 10.76 10.92
N TYR A 130 -4.85 9.49 11.28
CA TYR A 130 -5.94 8.52 11.29
C TYR A 130 -6.16 7.97 12.71
N PRO A 131 -6.38 8.84 13.73
CA PRO A 131 -6.48 8.41 15.13
C PRO A 131 -7.67 7.48 15.40
N TYR A 132 -8.69 7.50 14.54
CA TYR A 132 -9.87 6.62 14.64
C TYR A 132 -9.59 5.15 14.25
N LEU A 133 -8.43 4.84 13.71
CA LEU A 133 -7.92 3.47 13.56
C LEU A 133 -7.26 2.95 14.85
N PHE A 134 -7.34 3.71 15.94
CA PHE A 134 -6.70 3.41 17.22
C PHE A 134 -7.64 3.69 18.37
N GLU A 135 -7.35 3.10 19.52
CA GLU A 135 -8.03 3.38 20.78
C GLU A 135 -7.02 3.91 21.80
N VAL A 136 -7.45 4.85 22.62
CA VAL A 136 -6.67 5.30 23.79
C VAL A 136 -7.27 4.66 25.02
N LYS A 137 -6.49 3.86 25.75
CA LYS A 137 -6.92 3.08 26.93
C LYS A 137 -6.00 3.36 28.11
N ALA A 138 -6.51 3.13 29.31
CA ALA A 138 -5.67 3.05 30.50
C ALA A 138 -4.71 1.86 30.36
N GLU A 139 -3.46 2.03 30.82
CA GLU A 139 -2.40 1.02 30.63
C GLU A 139 -2.76 -0.31 31.28
N ASP A 140 -3.50 -0.29 32.40
CA ASP A 140 -3.97 -1.46 33.14
C ASP A 140 -5.19 -2.17 32.48
N GLU A 141 -5.84 -1.52 31.50
CA GLU A 141 -6.95 -2.10 30.73
C GLU A 141 -6.47 -2.81 29.44
N VAL A 142 -5.19 -2.70 29.09
CA VAL A 142 -4.64 -3.30 27.87
C VAL A 142 -4.52 -4.81 28.02
N ARG A 143 -5.12 -5.54 27.10
CA ARG A 143 -5.04 -7.00 27.05
C ARG A 143 -3.71 -7.45 26.43
N ALA A 144 -3.21 -8.61 26.83
CA ALA A 144 -1.95 -9.17 26.31
C ALA A 144 -1.94 -9.44 24.80
N SER A 145 -3.12 -9.52 24.16
CA SER A 145 -3.25 -9.72 22.72
C SER A 145 -3.29 -8.40 21.94
N GLU A 146 -3.39 -7.26 22.61
CA GLU A 146 -3.47 -5.95 21.96
C GLU A 146 -2.09 -5.38 21.69
N VAL A 147 -1.98 -4.64 20.62
CA VAL A 147 -0.72 -4.01 20.18
C VAL A 147 -0.71 -2.54 20.57
N THR A 148 0.16 -2.19 21.49
CA THR A 148 0.38 -0.78 21.87
C THR A 148 1.30 -0.09 20.88
N VAL A 149 1.06 1.20 20.66
CA VAL A 149 1.81 2.03 19.71
C VAL A 149 2.70 3.01 20.47
N PRO A 150 4.02 3.02 20.25
CA PRO A 150 4.93 3.93 20.95
C PRO A 150 4.79 5.35 20.41
N ILE A 151 4.01 6.18 21.08
CA ILE A 151 3.84 7.61 20.77
C ILE A 151 4.53 8.45 21.83
N SER A 152 5.35 9.40 21.38
CA SER A 152 6.10 10.29 22.26
C SER A 152 5.92 11.77 21.90
N GLY A 153 6.39 12.66 22.75
CA GLY A 153 6.32 14.10 22.55
C GLY A 153 4.91 14.65 22.68
N ASP A 154 4.60 15.71 21.93
CA ASP A 154 3.32 16.44 22.01
C ASP A 154 2.10 15.60 21.55
N SER A 155 2.34 14.46 20.92
CA SER A 155 1.30 13.55 20.44
C SER A 155 1.06 12.37 21.38
N ALA A 156 1.82 12.26 22.46
CA ALA A 156 1.65 11.20 23.45
C ALA A 156 0.26 11.27 24.11
N PRO A 157 -0.35 10.12 24.42
CA PRO A 157 -1.57 10.11 25.21
C PRO A 157 -1.31 10.66 26.63
N PRO A 158 -2.37 11.01 27.38
CA PRO A 158 -2.22 11.41 28.78
C PRO A 158 -1.47 10.37 29.63
N GLU A 159 -0.86 10.82 30.75
CA GLU A 159 -0.13 9.95 31.66
C GLU A 159 -1.02 8.78 32.15
N GLY A 160 -0.48 7.57 32.14
CA GLY A 160 -1.22 6.33 32.49
C GLY A 160 -2.12 5.79 31.38
N GLN A 161 -2.07 6.38 30.18
CA GLN A 161 -2.79 5.89 29.00
C GLN A 161 -1.82 5.53 27.88
N VAL A 162 -2.26 4.61 27.02
CA VAL A 162 -1.53 4.14 25.84
C VAL A 162 -2.42 4.13 24.60
N VAL A 163 -1.81 4.26 23.45
CA VAL A 163 -2.47 4.09 22.15
C VAL A 163 -2.43 2.61 21.78
N VAL A 164 -3.57 2.05 21.42
CA VAL A 164 -3.72 0.65 21.01
C VAL A 164 -4.22 0.59 19.57
N ALA A 165 -3.57 -0.20 18.73
CA ALA A 165 -3.98 -0.41 17.36
C ALA A 165 -5.26 -1.27 17.30
N THR A 166 -6.24 -0.87 16.48
CA THR A 166 -7.40 -1.72 16.16
C THR A 166 -7.02 -2.80 15.15
N ASP A 167 -7.90 -3.78 14.97
CA ASP A 167 -7.71 -4.83 13.96
C ASP A 167 -7.58 -4.23 12.54
N GLU A 168 -8.27 -3.10 12.26
CA GLU A 168 -8.15 -2.40 10.98
C GLU A 168 -6.76 -1.77 10.78
N ALA A 169 -6.19 -1.15 11.82
CA ALA A 169 -4.83 -0.61 11.74
C ALA A 169 -3.79 -1.72 11.53
N LEU A 170 -3.97 -2.87 12.19
CA LEU A 170 -3.10 -4.03 12.04
C LEU A 170 -3.23 -4.65 10.65
N ALA A 171 -4.44 -4.85 10.16
CA ALA A 171 -4.68 -5.33 8.81
C ALA A 171 -4.07 -4.41 7.75
N LEU A 172 -4.22 -3.08 7.90
CA LEU A 172 -3.58 -2.11 7.02
C LEU A 172 -2.06 -2.25 7.05
N TYR A 173 -1.45 -2.43 8.22
CA TYR A 173 0.00 -2.69 8.32
C TYR A 173 0.39 -3.98 7.59
N GLU A 174 -0.33 -5.09 7.80
CA GLU A 174 -0.06 -6.36 7.11
C GLU A 174 -0.14 -6.19 5.58
N TYR A 175 -1.15 -5.47 5.08
CA TYR A 175 -1.24 -5.14 3.66
C TYR A 175 -0.03 -4.32 3.18
N LEU A 176 0.39 -3.30 3.91
CA LEU A 176 1.56 -2.49 3.53
C LEU A 176 2.85 -3.33 3.48
N MET A 177 2.95 -4.39 4.29
CA MET A 177 4.10 -5.31 4.29
C MET A 177 4.11 -6.27 3.10
N THR A 178 3.00 -6.41 2.37
CA THR A 178 3.01 -7.13 1.08
C THR A 178 3.61 -6.31 -0.06
N LEU A 179 3.69 -4.99 0.08
CA LEU A 179 4.17 -4.07 -0.93
C LEU A 179 5.71 -4.07 -0.96
N GLN A 180 6.27 -5.10 -1.59
CA GLN A 180 7.70 -5.32 -1.72
C GLN A 180 8.06 -5.73 -3.15
N LEU A 181 8.97 -4.99 -3.76
CA LEU A 181 9.51 -5.32 -5.09
C LEU A 181 10.76 -6.21 -4.94
N GLN A 182 10.70 -7.40 -5.49
CA GLN A 182 11.88 -8.25 -5.59
C GLN A 182 12.76 -7.81 -6.77
N GLU A 183 14.07 -7.93 -6.61
CA GLU A 183 14.99 -7.78 -7.76
C GLU A 183 14.69 -8.89 -8.78
N VAL A 184 14.68 -8.54 -10.04
CA VAL A 184 14.50 -9.48 -11.15
C VAL A 184 15.76 -9.39 -12.00
N ASP A 185 16.42 -10.52 -12.19
CA ASP A 185 17.56 -10.59 -13.10
C ASP A 185 17.07 -10.25 -14.52
N ASP A 186 17.63 -9.21 -15.11
CA ASP A 186 17.49 -8.90 -16.53
C ASP A 186 18.23 -9.99 -17.36
N SER A 187 17.57 -11.14 -17.55
CA SER A 187 18.10 -12.25 -18.36
C SER A 187 17.58 -12.22 -19.79
#